data_a1ae70b9dcec473085d4a2288207f03e
#
_entry.id   a1ae70b9dcec473085d4a2288207f03e
#
_cell.length_a   1.000
_cell.length_b   1.000
_cell.length_c   1.000
_cell.angle_alpha   90.00
_cell.angle_beta   90.00
_cell.angle_gamma   90.00
#
_symmetry.space_group_name_H-M   'P 1'
#
loop_
_entity.id
_entity.type
_entity.pdbx_description
1 polymer ?
#
loop_
_entity_poly.entity_id
_entity_poly.type
_entity_poly.pdbx_seq_one_letter_code
_entity_poly.pdbx_strand_id
1 'polypeptide(L)'
;GKYGAVTIATNMAGRGTDIMLGGNAEYKSLADLQKMGYSEEVAVEAAGFSNTQDEEVLAARAEYKKLYAKYSDEVKELAEKVREAGGLYIIGTERHESRRSGRQGDPGESTFFLSLEDDLMRIFGGERITAMMDTLKVDENTPIQSKMLTGVIESSQKKIEGRNFNIRKNVLNYDDVMNTQREIIYKQRQQV
;
A
#
# COMPACT_ATOMS: atom_id res chain seq x y z
N GLY A 1 8.38 7.04 3.91
CA GLY A 1 9.55 6.69 3.16
C GLY A 1 10.70 7.69 3.24
N LYS A 2 11.00 8.26 4.43
CA LYS A 2 12.20 9.10 4.60
C LYS A 2 13.45 8.24 4.63
N TYR A 3 14.58 8.78 4.14
CA TYR A 3 15.88 8.13 4.21
C TYR A 3 16.27 7.78 5.66
N GLY A 4 16.67 6.53 5.89
CA GLY A 4 17.05 6.03 7.21
C GLY A 4 15.92 5.87 8.22
N ALA A 5 14.66 6.11 7.83
CA ALA A 5 13.52 5.92 8.73
C ALA A 5 13.09 4.44 8.80
N VAL A 6 12.79 3.99 10.01
CA VAL A 6 12.20 2.67 10.26
C VAL A 6 10.74 2.85 10.69
N THR A 7 9.85 2.07 10.09
CA THR A 7 8.43 2.10 10.42
C THR A 7 7.95 0.69 10.74
N ILE A 8 7.32 0.51 11.89
CA ILE A 8 6.65 -0.74 12.27
C ILE A 8 5.16 -0.55 11.99
N ALA A 9 4.58 -1.45 11.23
CA ALA A 9 3.17 -1.38 10.86
C ALA A 9 2.53 -2.77 10.85
N THR A 10 1.23 -2.82 11.15
CA THR A 10 0.43 -4.02 10.94
C THR A 10 0.08 -4.20 9.47
N ASN A 11 -0.33 -5.41 9.09
CA ASN A 11 -0.78 -5.69 7.72
C ASN A 11 -1.91 -4.75 7.25
N MET A 12 -2.84 -4.39 8.14
CA MET A 12 -3.93 -3.47 7.85
C MET A 12 -3.46 -2.04 7.59
N ALA A 13 -2.54 -1.52 8.39
CA ALA A 13 -2.00 -0.16 8.23
C ALA A 13 -1.16 0.02 6.95
N GLY A 14 -0.61 -1.06 6.42
CA GLY A 14 0.16 -1.02 5.17
C GLY A 14 -0.65 -1.36 3.92
N ARG A 15 -1.95 -1.65 4.02
CA ARG A 15 -2.80 -2.04 2.89
C ARG A 15 -3.60 -0.85 2.37
N GLY A 16 -3.62 -0.66 1.05
CA GLY A 16 -4.37 0.43 0.44
C GLY A 16 -3.76 1.82 0.60
N THR A 17 -2.67 1.95 1.34
CA THR A 17 -1.93 3.20 1.50
C THR A 17 -0.67 3.15 0.64
N ASP A 18 -0.43 4.18 -0.13
CA ASP A 18 0.80 4.30 -0.90
C ASP A 18 1.96 4.76 -0.01
N ILE A 19 3.14 4.19 -0.21
CA ILE A 19 4.35 4.54 0.53
C ILE A 19 5.17 5.47 -0.35
N MET A 20 5.02 6.77 -0.13
CA MET A 20 5.78 7.79 -0.86
C MET A 20 7.21 7.85 -0.35
N LEU A 21 8.18 7.74 -1.27
CA LEU A 21 9.59 7.93 -0.95
C LEU A 21 9.91 9.40 -0.73
N GLY A 22 10.82 9.70 0.19
CA GLY A 22 11.23 11.07 0.54
C GLY A 22 10.34 11.75 1.58
N GLY A 23 9.10 11.33 1.75
CA GLY A 23 8.15 11.89 2.71
C GLY A 23 6.86 12.38 2.06
N ASN A 24 6.10 13.20 2.79
CA ASN A 24 4.84 13.77 2.31
C ASN A 24 4.90 15.30 2.43
N ALA A 25 4.92 15.99 1.29
CA ALA A 25 4.97 17.46 1.21
C ALA A 25 3.67 18.10 1.73
N GLU A 26 2.53 17.49 1.43
CA GLU A 26 1.21 17.96 1.89
C GLU A 26 1.13 17.97 3.42
N TYR A 27 1.50 16.86 4.06
CA TYR A 27 1.50 16.75 5.53
C TYR A 27 2.43 17.80 6.18
N LYS A 28 3.64 18.01 5.63
CA LYS A 28 4.56 19.05 6.13
C LYS A 28 3.96 20.45 6.00
N SER A 29 3.32 20.73 4.87
CA SER A 29 2.70 22.04 4.60
C SER A 29 1.54 22.32 5.54
N LEU A 30 0.66 21.33 5.76
CA LEU A 30 -0.43 21.43 6.72
C LEU A 30 0.05 21.64 8.15
N ALA A 31 1.07 20.89 8.57
CA ALA A 31 1.64 21.04 9.90
C ALA A 31 2.25 22.42 10.15
N ASP A 32 2.84 23.03 9.12
CA ASP A 32 3.42 24.37 9.24
C ASP A 32 2.34 25.47 9.20
N LEU A 33 1.25 25.28 8.43
CA LEU A 33 0.08 26.18 8.52
C LEU A 33 -0.51 26.21 9.94
N GLN A 34 -0.64 25.03 10.57
CA GLN A 34 -1.12 24.95 11.94
C GLN A 34 -0.18 25.68 12.93
N LYS A 35 1.14 25.58 12.74
CA LYS A 35 2.12 26.34 13.54
C LYS A 35 2.03 27.86 13.32
N MET A 36 1.59 28.30 12.13
CA MET A 36 1.33 29.71 11.83
C MET A 36 0.04 30.22 12.48
N GLY A 37 -0.75 29.37 13.12
CA GLY A 37 -1.96 29.73 13.86
C GLY A 37 -3.28 29.44 13.14
N TYR A 38 -3.25 28.87 11.93
CA TYR A 38 -4.47 28.46 11.24
C TYR A 38 -5.07 27.21 11.91
N SER A 39 -6.40 27.16 11.99
CA SER A 39 -7.11 25.98 12.51
C SER A 39 -6.92 24.77 11.58
N GLU A 40 -7.12 23.57 12.10
CA GLU A 40 -7.04 22.34 11.28
C GLU A 40 -8.03 22.36 10.12
N GLU A 41 -9.25 22.85 10.36
CA GLU A 41 -10.31 22.97 9.35
C GLU A 41 -9.91 23.91 8.22
N VAL A 42 -9.41 25.10 8.55
CA VAL A 42 -8.92 26.09 7.58
C VAL A 42 -7.73 25.57 6.79
N ALA A 43 -6.79 24.86 7.44
CA ALA A 43 -5.62 24.30 6.79
C ALA A 43 -6.01 23.19 5.79
N VAL A 44 -6.92 22.30 6.15
CA VAL A 44 -7.44 21.24 5.26
C VAL A 44 -8.22 21.84 4.09
N GLU A 45 -9.06 22.85 4.33
CA GLU A 45 -9.81 23.53 3.28
C GLU A 45 -8.89 24.30 2.33
N ALA A 46 -7.82 24.88 2.84
CA ALA A 46 -6.79 25.57 2.04
C ALA A 46 -6.06 24.61 1.08
N ALA A 47 -5.81 23.37 1.49
CA ALA A 47 -5.23 22.32 0.65
C ALA A 47 -6.23 21.79 -0.41
N GLY A 48 -7.53 21.89 -0.14
CA GLY A 48 -8.59 21.40 -1.01
C GLY A 48 -8.88 22.31 -2.21
N PHE A 49 -9.81 21.84 -3.06
CA PHE A 49 -10.30 22.56 -4.27
C PHE A 49 -11.63 23.27 -4.03
N SER A 50 -12.00 23.54 -2.78
CA SER A 50 -13.27 24.23 -2.48
C SER A 50 -13.30 25.64 -3.07
N ASN A 51 -14.44 26.01 -3.65
CA ASN A 51 -14.72 27.38 -4.07
C ASN A 51 -15.22 28.17 -2.85
N THR A 52 -14.28 28.68 -2.07
CA THR A 52 -14.58 29.50 -0.90
C THR A 52 -14.29 30.98 -1.18
N GLN A 53 -15.07 31.88 -0.56
CA GLN A 53 -14.82 33.31 -0.55
C GLN A 53 -14.33 33.81 0.82
N ASP A 54 -14.03 32.86 1.73
CA ASP A 54 -13.51 33.17 3.04
C ASP A 54 -12.08 33.70 2.93
N GLU A 55 -11.86 34.92 3.41
CA GLU A 55 -10.56 35.60 3.32
C GLU A 55 -9.46 34.85 4.09
N GLU A 56 -9.80 34.23 5.23
CA GLU A 56 -8.85 33.45 6.00
C GLU A 56 -8.40 32.20 5.25
N VAL A 57 -9.32 31.49 4.62
CA VAL A 57 -9.01 30.29 3.81
C VAL A 57 -8.20 30.67 2.57
N LEU A 58 -8.50 31.81 1.93
CA LEU A 58 -7.76 32.31 0.76
C LEU A 58 -6.32 32.70 1.13
N ALA A 59 -6.12 33.34 2.28
CA ALA A 59 -4.79 33.65 2.81
C ALA A 59 -4.01 32.38 3.14
N ALA A 60 -4.64 31.43 3.85
CA ALA A 60 -4.05 30.15 4.16
C ALA A 60 -3.67 29.35 2.90
N ARG A 61 -4.50 29.42 1.84
CA ARG A 61 -4.24 28.76 0.54
C ARG A 61 -3.02 29.35 -0.17
N ALA A 62 -2.83 30.67 -0.09
CA ALA A 62 -1.66 31.32 -0.66
C ALA A 62 -0.36 30.85 0.03
N GLU A 63 -0.38 30.79 1.37
CA GLU A 63 0.75 30.28 2.15
C GLU A 63 0.97 28.77 1.93
N TYR A 64 -0.11 27.98 1.88
CA TYR A 64 -0.04 26.55 1.57
C TYR A 64 0.68 26.28 0.24
N LYS A 65 0.35 27.02 -0.81
CA LYS A 65 1.00 26.85 -2.13
C LYS A 65 2.50 27.13 -2.08
N LYS A 66 2.95 28.12 -1.32
CA LYS A 66 4.38 28.42 -1.13
C LYS A 66 5.08 27.28 -0.38
N LEU A 67 4.49 26.86 0.74
CA LEU A 67 5.02 25.78 1.57
C LEU A 67 5.07 24.45 0.78
N TYR A 68 4.00 24.16 0.06
CA TYR A 68 3.91 22.93 -0.74
C TYR A 68 4.95 22.89 -1.87
N ALA A 69 5.16 24.01 -2.56
CA ALA A 69 6.20 24.08 -3.59
C ALA A 69 7.59 23.82 -2.99
N LYS A 70 7.91 24.49 -1.87
CA LYS A 70 9.18 24.27 -1.14
C LYS A 70 9.35 22.81 -0.73
N TYR A 71 8.35 22.24 -0.04
CA TYR A 71 8.45 20.86 0.45
C TYR A 71 8.37 19.81 -0.65
N SER A 72 7.70 20.11 -1.76
CA SER A 72 7.68 19.22 -2.93
C SER A 72 9.08 19.02 -3.51
N ASP A 73 9.85 20.08 -3.62
CA ASP A 73 11.22 19.98 -4.14
C ASP A 73 12.15 19.26 -3.15
N GLU A 74 12.07 19.57 -1.84
CA GLU A 74 12.78 18.81 -0.80
C GLU A 74 12.45 17.32 -0.82
N VAL A 75 11.16 16.97 -0.96
CA VAL A 75 10.71 15.57 -1.00
C VAL A 75 11.23 14.86 -2.23
N LYS A 76 11.27 15.53 -3.40
CA LYS A 76 11.84 14.95 -4.63
C LYS A 76 13.32 14.61 -4.45
N GLU A 77 14.13 15.56 -3.92
CA GLU A 77 15.55 15.30 -3.66
C GLU A 77 15.77 14.15 -2.67
N LEU A 78 14.95 14.10 -1.61
CA LEU A 78 15.02 13.02 -0.64
C LEU A 78 14.56 11.67 -1.23
N ALA A 79 13.58 11.69 -2.13
CA ALA A 79 13.12 10.50 -2.82
C ALA A 79 14.22 9.92 -3.72
N GLU A 80 14.97 10.78 -4.43
CA GLU A 80 16.11 10.32 -5.23
C GLU A 80 17.18 9.67 -4.35
N LYS A 81 17.54 10.28 -3.23
CA LYS A 81 18.48 9.68 -2.27
C LYS A 81 18.03 8.31 -1.76
N VAL A 82 16.73 8.15 -1.53
CA VAL A 82 16.16 6.84 -1.14
C VAL A 82 16.25 5.83 -2.29
N ARG A 83 15.99 6.25 -3.53
CA ARG A 83 16.12 5.38 -4.72
C ARG A 83 17.56 4.96 -4.96
N GLU A 84 18.52 5.89 -4.84
CA GLU A 84 19.95 5.60 -4.96
C GLU A 84 20.44 4.62 -3.89
N ALA A 85 19.85 4.67 -2.68
CA ALA A 85 20.13 3.73 -1.61
C ALA A 85 19.48 2.36 -1.78
N GLY A 86 18.71 2.12 -2.86
CA GLY A 86 18.04 0.86 -3.15
C GLY A 86 16.53 0.85 -2.88
N GLY A 87 15.96 2.00 -2.50
CA GLY A 87 14.53 2.17 -2.30
C GLY A 87 14.01 1.66 -0.95
N LEU A 88 12.81 1.08 -0.97
CA LEU A 88 12.14 0.60 0.25
C LEU A 88 12.55 -0.85 0.55
N TYR A 89 13.14 -1.06 1.73
CA TYR A 89 13.41 -2.40 2.27
C TYR A 89 12.28 -2.82 3.20
N ILE A 90 11.64 -3.95 2.91
CA ILE A 90 10.51 -4.47 3.68
C ILE A 90 10.90 -5.77 4.36
N ILE A 91 10.70 -5.82 5.67
CA ILE A 91 10.75 -7.05 6.45
C ILE A 91 9.33 -7.47 6.78
N GLY A 92 8.94 -8.66 6.37
CA GLY A 92 7.63 -9.24 6.66
C GLY A 92 7.75 -10.49 7.50
N THR A 93 6.89 -10.63 8.50
CA THR A 93 6.75 -11.86 9.31
C THR A 93 5.62 -12.74 8.79
N GLU A 94 4.87 -12.25 7.82
CA GLU A 94 3.75 -12.93 7.22
C GLU A 94 3.66 -12.57 5.72
N ARG A 95 3.37 -13.54 4.88
CA ARG A 95 3.22 -13.29 3.44
C ARG A 95 1.77 -13.01 3.09
N HIS A 96 1.55 -11.83 2.55
CA HIS A 96 0.25 -11.41 2.06
C HIS A 96 0.20 -11.46 0.53
N GLU A 97 -1.01 -11.58 -0.04
CA GLU A 97 -1.24 -11.60 -1.50
C GLU A 97 -0.75 -10.33 -2.23
N SER A 98 -0.57 -9.19 -1.55
CA SER A 98 -0.09 -7.96 -2.17
C SER A 98 1.41 -7.75 -1.92
N ARG A 99 2.17 -7.57 -2.99
CA ARG A 99 3.58 -7.15 -2.91
C ARG A 99 3.64 -5.69 -2.49
N ARG A 100 4.60 -5.33 -1.62
CA ARG A 100 4.72 -3.98 -1.06
C ARG A 100 5.95 -3.22 -1.52
N SER A 101 7.05 -3.90 -1.83
CA SER A 101 8.24 -3.29 -2.42
C SER A 101 8.09 -3.11 -3.93
N GLY A 102 8.80 -2.17 -4.51
CA GLY A 102 8.79 -1.91 -5.95
C GLY A 102 7.48 -1.33 -6.47
N ARG A 103 6.69 -0.67 -5.63
CA ARG A 103 5.49 0.06 -6.07
C ARG A 103 5.88 1.22 -6.96
N GLN A 104 5.04 1.54 -7.94
CA GLN A 104 5.26 2.60 -8.93
C GLN A 104 6.56 2.45 -9.76
N GLY A 105 7.16 1.26 -9.75
CA GLY A 105 8.42 1.02 -10.45
C GLY A 105 9.67 1.48 -9.67
N ASP A 106 9.52 1.93 -8.43
CA ASP A 106 10.65 2.27 -7.57
C ASP A 106 11.47 1.02 -7.21
N PRO A 107 12.81 1.13 -7.06
CA PRO A 107 13.63 0.05 -6.55
C PRO A 107 13.17 -0.34 -5.14
N GLY A 108 13.39 -1.59 -4.76
CA GLY A 108 13.06 -2.05 -3.43
C GLY A 108 13.35 -3.52 -3.24
N GLU A 109 13.55 -3.91 -1.99
CA GLU A 109 13.82 -5.28 -1.58
C GLU A 109 12.82 -5.72 -0.51
N SER A 110 12.51 -7.00 -0.46
CA SER A 110 11.67 -7.55 0.60
C SER A 110 12.21 -8.88 1.08
N THR A 111 12.34 -9.01 2.40
CA THR A 111 12.69 -10.24 3.08
C THR A 111 11.53 -10.70 3.95
N PHE A 112 11.19 -11.99 3.86
CA PHE A 112 10.11 -12.58 4.63
C PHE A 112 10.63 -13.66 5.56
N PHE A 113 10.27 -13.57 6.83
CA PHE A 113 10.43 -14.59 7.83
C PHE A 113 9.07 -15.26 8.03
N LEU A 114 8.93 -16.49 7.55
CA LEU A 114 7.65 -17.19 7.51
C LEU A 114 7.68 -18.42 8.39
N SER A 115 6.59 -18.69 9.11
CA SER A 115 6.37 -19.95 9.78
C SER A 115 5.69 -20.95 8.84
N LEU A 116 6.00 -22.23 9.00
CA LEU A 116 5.28 -23.30 8.31
C LEU A 116 3.85 -23.48 8.84
N GLU A 117 3.56 -22.93 10.01
CA GLU A 117 2.23 -22.88 10.62
C GLU A 117 1.36 -21.73 10.09
N ASP A 118 1.94 -20.79 9.33
CA ASP A 118 1.18 -19.69 8.73
C ASP A 118 0.05 -20.22 7.85
N ASP A 119 -1.09 -19.54 7.85
CA ASP A 119 -2.28 -19.95 7.11
C ASP A 119 -2.02 -20.23 5.63
N LEU A 120 -1.15 -19.45 5.00
CA LEU A 120 -0.73 -19.67 3.62
C LEU A 120 -0.12 -21.07 3.42
N MET A 121 0.74 -21.45 4.34
CA MET A 121 1.47 -22.72 4.27
C MET A 121 0.56 -23.86 4.66
N ARG A 122 -0.28 -23.70 5.67
CA ARG A 122 -1.24 -24.69 6.14
C ARG A 122 -2.28 -25.06 5.06
N ILE A 123 -2.82 -24.04 4.34
CA ILE A 123 -3.88 -24.28 3.35
C ILE A 123 -3.33 -24.83 2.03
N PHE A 124 -2.16 -24.39 1.59
CA PHE A 124 -1.66 -24.68 0.24
C PHE A 124 -0.39 -25.52 0.17
N GLY A 125 0.32 -25.68 1.28
CA GLY A 125 1.61 -26.36 1.32
C GLY A 125 1.71 -27.50 2.33
N GLY A 126 0.75 -27.63 3.24
CA GLY A 126 0.86 -28.38 4.48
C GLY A 126 1.46 -29.77 4.36
N GLU A 127 0.82 -30.71 3.67
CA GLU A 127 1.25 -32.11 3.68
C GLU A 127 2.63 -32.34 3.05
N ARG A 128 2.95 -31.65 1.96
CA ARG A 128 4.23 -31.80 1.27
C ARG A 128 5.40 -31.24 2.06
N ILE A 129 5.16 -30.12 2.75
CA ILE A 129 6.20 -29.45 3.53
C ILE A 129 6.45 -30.20 4.81
N THR A 130 5.40 -30.67 5.49
CA THR A 130 5.53 -31.51 6.71
C THR A 130 6.32 -32.78 6.41
N ALA A 131 5.95 -33.49 5.35
CA ALA A 131 6.68 -34.72 4.96
C ALA A 131 8.17 -34.43 4.61
N MET A 132 8.46 -33.26 4.02
CA MET A 132 9.83 -32.86 3.72
C MET A 132 10.61 -32.50 4.99
N MET A 133 9.97 -31.83 5.95
CA MET A 133 10.58 -31.48 7.23
C MET A 133 10.90 -32.73 8.08
N ASP A 134 9.97 -33.67 8.13
CA ASP A 134 10.17 -34.95 8.79
C ASP A 134 11.36 -35.73 8.20
N THR A 135 11.57 -35.62 6.90
CA THR A 135 12.67 -36.23 6.19
C THR A 135 14.02 -35.57 6.49
N LEU A 136 14.01 -34.22 6.61
CA LEU A 136 15.23 -33.45 6.83
C LEU A 136 15.70 -33.42 8.28
N LYS A 137 14.87 -33.87 9.23
CA LYS A 137 15.18 -33.89 10.69
C LYS A 137 15.76 -32.54 11.18
N VAL A 138 15.24 -31.46 10.70
CA VAL A 138 15.72 -30.11 11.08
C VAL A 138 15.12 -29.73 12.42
N ASP A 139 15.93 -29.14 13.29
CA ASP A 139 15.47 -28.61 14.57
C ASP A 139 14.48 -27.45 14.36
N GLU A 140 13.40 -27.41 15.16
CA GLU A 140 12.30 -26.41 15.05
C GLU A 140 12.77 -24.96 15.08
N ASN A 141 13.90 -24.69 15.69
CA ASN A 141 14.46 -23.32 15.83
C ASN A 141 15.48 -22.95 14.73
N THR A 142 15.73 -23.83 13.76
CA THR A 142 16.74 -23.58 12.73
C THR A 142 16.12 -22.90 11.52
N PRO A 143 16.53 -21.66 11.14
CA PRO A 143 16.03 -21.00 9.94
C PRO A 143 16.46 -21.75 8.68
N ILE A 144 15.48 -22.15 7.88
CA ILE A 144 15.71 -22.92 6.67
C ILE A 144 15.71 -22.01 5.46
N GLN A 145 16.84 -21.89 4.79
CA GLN A 145 16.97 -21.23 3.51
C GLN A 145 17.10 -22.27 2.39
N SER A 146 16.02 -22.49 1.65
CA SER A 146 16.00 -23.43 0.54
C SER A 146 15.25 -22.87 -0.65
N LYS A 147 15.87 -22.96 -1.84
CA LYS A 147 15.21 -22.59 -3.12
C LYS A 147 13.94 -23.41 -3.37
N MET A 148 13.89 -24.65 -2.87
CA MET A 148 12.71 -25.49 -3.01
C MET A 148 11.53 -24.92 -2.19
N LEU A 149 11.78 -24.50 -0.94
CA LEU A 149 10.75 -23.85 -0.10
C LEU A 149 10.27 -22.54 -0.72
N THR A 150 11.17 -21.74 -1.24
CA THR A 150 10.79 -20.51 -1.99
C THR A 150 9.83 -20.82 -3.13
N GLY A 151 10.09 -21.86 -3.91
CA GLY A 151 9.21 -22.29 -5.01
C GLY A 151 7.83 -22.76 -4.53
N VAL A 152 7.76 -23.46 -3.41
CA VAL A 152 6.47 -23.88 -2.81
C VAL A 152 5.68 -22.68 -2.32
N ILE A 153 6.32 -21.74 -1.63
CA ILE A 153 5.71 -20.50 -1.15
C ILE A 153 5.17 -19.67 -2.30
N GLU A 154 5.95 -19.48 -3.38
CA GLU A 154 5.52 -18.74 -4.58
C GLU A 154 4.34 -19.41 -5.28
N SER A 155 4.35 -20.74 -5.38
CA SER A 155 3.26 -21.51 -5.97
C SER A 155 1.98 -21.37 -5.14
N SER A 156 2.08 -21.43 -3.83
CA SER A 156 0.96 -21.25 -2.91
C SER A 156 0.38 -19.85 -3.01
N GLN A 157 1.22 -18.84 -3.07
CA GLN A 157 0.79 -17.44 -3.27
C GLN A 157 0.07 -17.24 -4.61
N LYS A 158 0.60 -17.78 -5.71
CA LYS A 158 -0.06 -17.72 -7.04
C LYS A 158 -1.45 -18.37 -7.02
N LYS A 159 -1.64 -19.45 -6.27
CA LYS A 159 -2.95 -20.12 -6.13
C LYS A 159 -3.96 -19.21 -5.42
N ILE A 160 -3.56 -18.54 -4.33
CA ILE A 160 -4.43 -17.58 -3.62
C ILE A 160 -4.76 -16.38 -4.52
N GLU A 161 -3.75 -15.79 -5.16
CA GLU A 161 -3.93 -14.67 -6.08
C GLU A 161 -4.93 -15.03 -7.20
N GLY A 162 -4.78 -16.22 -7.79
CA GLY A 162 -5.70 -16.73 -8.81
C GLY A 162 -7.12 -16.93 -8.31
N ARG A 163 -7.29 -17.49 -7.12
CA ARG A 163 -8.60 -17.65 -6.48
C ARG A 163 -9.28 -16.29 -6.25
N ASN A 164 -8.55 -15.36 -5.66
CA ASN A 164 -9.08 -14.03 -5.36
C ASN A 164 -9.36 -13.22 -6.63
N PHE A 165 -8.53 -13.39 -7.67
CA PHE A 165 -8.79 -12.82 -8.98
C PHE A 165 -10.12 -13.33 -9.56
N ASN A 166 -10.36 -14.63 -9.53
CA ASN A 166 -11.60 -15.23 -10.03
C ASN A 166 -12.83 -14.74 -9.24
N ILE A 167 -12.72 -14.61 -7.93
CA ILE A 167 -13.81 -14.06 -7.10
C ILE A 167 -14.09 -12.62 -7.52
N ARG A 168 -13.08 -11.77 -7.63
CA ARG A 168 -13.25 -10.37 -8.06
C ARG A 168 -13.83 -10.27 -9.47
N LYS A 169 -13.36 -11.12 -10.40
CA LYS A 169 -13.89 -11.18 -11.77
C LYS A 169 -15.38 -11.53 -11.80
N ASN A 170 -15.79 -12.51 -10.99
CA ASN A 170 -17.21 -12.88 -10.91
C ASN A 170 -18.05 -11.73 -10.34
N VAL A 171 -17.58 -11.04 -9.30
CA VAL A 171 -18.27 -9.87 -8.74
C VAL A 171 -18.43 -8.78 -9.79
N LEU A 172 -17.38 -8.47 -10.56
CA LEU A 172 -17.44 -7.49 -11.65
C LEU A 172 -18.46 -7.91 -12.74
N ASN A 173 -18.47 -9.18 -13.14
CA ASN A 173 -19.42 -9.66 -14.12
C ASN A 173 -20.89 -9.50 -13.65
N TYR A 174 -21.16 -9.70 -12.36
CA TYR A 174 -22.48 -9.44 -11.80
C TYR A 174 -22.81 -7.94 -11.75
N ASP A 175 -21.84 -7.10 -11.41
CA ASP A 175 -22.03 -5.65 -11.35
C ASP A 175 -22.31 -5.07 -12.75
N ASP A 176 -21.65 -5.56 -13.80
CA ASP A 176 -21.91 -5.18 -15.19
C ASP A 176 -23.36 -5.49 -15.62
N VAL A 177 -23.89 -6.64 -15.23
CA VAL A 177 -25.30 -6.98 -15.48
C VAL A 177 -26.23 -6.02 -14.75
N MET A 178 -25.95 -5.73 -13.47
CA MET A 178 -26.74 -4.79 -12.67
C MET A 178 -26.69 -3.38 -13.23
N ASN A 179 -25.52 -2.92 -13.70
CA ASN A 179 -25.36 -1.61 -14.34
C ASN A 179 -26.17 -1.50 -15.63
N THR A 180 -26.11 -2.53 -16.47
CA THR A 180 -26.90 -2.57 -17.70
C THR A 180 -28.40 -2.46 -17.40
N GLN A 181 -28.88 -3.16 -16.37
CA GLN A 181 -30.30 -3.08 -15.95
C GLN A 181 -30.64 -1.67 -15.43
N ARG A 182 -29.76 -1.04 -14.63
CA ARG A 182 -29.95 0.34 -14.16
C ARG A 182 -30.05 1.33 -15.32
N GLU A 183 -29.15 1.23 -16.29
CA GLU A 183 -29.15 2.11 -17.47
C GLU A 183 -30.45 2.00 -18.27
N ILE A 184 -30.96 0.78 -18.48
CA ILE A 184 -32.23 0.55 -19.16
C ILE A 184 -33.38 1.23 -18.40
N ILE A 185 -33.44 1.01 -17.09
CA ILE A 185 -34.51 1.59 -16.24
C ILE A 185 -34.42 3.13 -16.24
N TYR A 186 -33.21 3.68 -16.11
CA TYR A 186 -33.05 5.14 -16.12
C TYR A 186 -33.42 5.77 -17.48
N LYS A 187 -33.05 5.12 -18.59
CA LYS A 187 -33.48 5.56 -19.92
C LYS A 187 -35.00 5.54 -20.07
N GLN A 188 -35.65 4.46 -19.61
CA GLN A 188 -37.11 4.40 -19.63
C GLN A 188 -37.76 5.48 -18.77
N ARG A 189 -37.21 5.74 -17.57
CA ARG A 189 -37.70 6.78 -16.67
C ARG A 189 -37.54 8.22 -17.25
N GLN A 190 -36.55 8.46 -18.09
CA GLN A 190 -36.37 9.76 -18.77
C GLN A 190 -37.33 9.97 -19.94
N GLN A 191 -37.98 8.89 -20.44
CA GLN A 191 -38.93 8.96 -21.56
C GLN A 191 -40.38 9.20 -21.10
N VAL A 192 -40.64 9.07 -19.80
CA VAL A 192 -41.91 9.35 -19.14
C VAL A 192 -41.89 10.75 -18.52
#